data_ddb9de149960d6dcc76b286e9c6434a2
#
_entry.id   ddb9de149960d6dcc76b286e9c6434a2
#
_cell.length_a   1.000
_cell.length_b   1.000
_cell.length_c   1.000
_cell.angle_alpha   90.00
_cell.angle_beta   90.00
_cell.angle_gamma   90.00
#
_symmetry.space_group_name_H-M   'P 1'
#
loop_
_entity.id
_entity.type
_entity.pdbx_description
1 polymer ?
#
loop_
_entity_poly.entity_id
_entity_poly.type
_entity_poly.pdbx_seq_one_letter_code
_entity_poly.pdbx_strand_id
1 'polypeptide(L)'
;MQHVPVLLQEVLEILDPHPGGFVVDGTVDGGGHARAVLERIMPGGKFLGTDLDAMLIAERRASNTDPKNVFFIRGNYADLPEILRREGLPKADGLLLDLGFSSEQLASSGRGFSFSEVSKDEPLLMTYGDEREPLRDVLKRMPEKELADIIFEFGGERRSRQIAKAIVEHRRRKAIVTAGDLADVVRAALPKGYEHGRIDRATRTFQALRIYANDELGNLQKILNGLSDVLAPGGRAAIITFHSLEDRIVKLAFRDMAKSGRAEFINKKPIVATREEIRDNPRSRSAKLRGIIMKL
;
A
#
# COMPACT_ATOMS: atom_id res chain seq x y z
N MET A 1 0.95 16.30 12.29
CA MET A 1 0.44 15.26 13.23
C MET A 1 1.36 14.06 13.14
N GLN A 2 1.74 13.47 14.27
CA GLN A 2 2.56 12.26 14.25
C GLN A 2 1.75 11.11 13.66
N HIS A 3 2.32 10.39 12.67
CA HIS A 3 1.67 9.24 12.05
C HIS A 3 1.46 8.15 13.11
N VAL A 4 0.21 7.77 13.35
CA VAL A 4 -0.14 6.67 14.27
C VAL A 4 -0.21 5.38 13.44
N PRO A 5 0.69 4.41 13.69
CA PRO A 5 0.68 3.15 12.96
C PRO A 5 -0.60 2.35 13.25
N VAL A 6 -1.13 1.69 12.22
CA VAL A 6 -2.36 0.89 12.29
C VAL A 6 -2.06 -0.49 12.87
N LEU A 7 -2.85 -0.97 13.83
CA LEU A 7 -2.74 -2.31 14.42
C LEU A 7 -1.32 -2.62 14.96
N LEU A 8 -0.67 -1.62 15.59
CA LEU A 8 0.73 -1.69 15.99
C LEU A 8 1.02 -2.88 16.91
N GLN A 9 0.21 -3.11 17.91
CA GLN A 9 0.43 -4.18 18.89
C GLN A 9 0.25 -5.54 18.24
N GLU A 10 -0.77 -5.70 17.42
CA GLU A 10 -1.07 -6.93 16.70
C GLU A 10 0.00 -7.26 15.65
N VAL A 11 0.59 -6.25 15.01
CA VAL A 11 1.75 -6.43 14.12
C VAL A 11 2.94 -6.95 14.90
N LEU A 12 3.23 -6.38 16.06
CA LEU A 12 4.35 -6.80 16.90
C LEU A 12 4.14 -8.21 17.48
N GLU A 13 2.90 -8.58 17.80
CA GLU A 13 2.56 -9.95 18.22
C GLU A 13 2.73 -10.98 17.08
N ILE A 14 2.35 -10.61 15.85
CA ILE A 14 2.53 -11.48 14.68
C ILE A 14 4.00 -11.63 14.33
N LEU A 15 4.75 -10.55 14.25
CA LEU A 15 6.17 -10.57 13.88
C LEU A 15 7.05 -11.18 14.97
N ASP A 16 6.66 -11.02 16.25
CA ASP A 16 7.39 -11.49 17.44
C ASP A 16 8.89 -11.07 17.37
N PRO A 17 9.17 -9.77 17.19
CA PRO A 17 10.54 -9.30 17.03
C PRO A 17 11.31 -9.44 18.34
N HIS A 18 12.56 -9.96 18.28
CA HIS A 18 13.40 -10.24 19.43
C HIS A 18 14.82 -9.71 19.22
N PRO A 19 15.59 -9.47 20.30
CA PRO A 19 16.96 -9.00 20.20
C PRO A 19 17.82 -9.89 19.30
N GLY A 20 18.59 -9.27 18.39
CA GLY A 20 19.41 -9.97 17.41
C GLY A 20 18.67 -10.42 16.14
N GLY A 21 17.34 -10.32 16.08
CA GLY A 21 16.54 -10.68 14.90
C GLY A 21 16.72 -9.72 13.73
N PHE A 22 16.40 -10.18 12.53
CA PHE A 22 16.39 -9.36 11.33
C PHE A 22 14.95 -9.15 10.81
N VAL A 23 14.49 -7.91 10.78
CA VAL A 23 13.15 -7.55 10.30
C VAL A 23 13.23 -6.63 9.09
N VAL A 24 12.39 -6.93 8.10
CA VAL A 24 12.19 -6.11 6.90
C VAL A 24 10.82 -5.42 6.99
N ASP A 25 10.79 -4.11 6.81
CA ASP A 25 9.59 -3.33 6.59
C ASP A 25 9.56 -2.88 5.13
N GLY A 26 8.69 -3.48 4.33
CA GLY A 26 8.59 -3.20 2.89
C GLY A 26 7.87 -1.89 2.56
N THR A 27 7.30 -1.24 3.58
CA THR A 27 6.44 -0.05 3.47
C THR A 27 6.69 0.89 4.65
N VAL A 28 7.94 1.38 4.75
CA VAL A 28 8.42 2.06 5.98
C VAL A 28 7.65 3.32 6.34
N ASP A 29 7.07 3.98 5.35
CA ASP A 29 6.20 5.15 5.50
C ASP A 29 6.64 6.12 6.62
N GLY A 30 5.72 6.63 7.43
CA GLY A 30 6.00 7.50 8.58
C GLY A 30 6.90 6.91 9.67
N GLY A 31 7.32 5.63 9.56
CA GLY A 31 8.28 4.98 10.46
C GLY A 31 7.74 4.58 11.83
N GLY A 32 6.43 4.61 12.03
CA GLY A 32 5.82 4.25 13.31
C GLY A 32 6.03 2.78 13.68
N HIS A 33 5.78 1.86 12.75
CA HIS A 33 6.06 0.43 12.91
C HIS A 33 7.57 0.18 13.00
N ALA A 34 8.37 0.80 12.11
CA ALA A 34 9.82 0.65 12.09
C ALA A 34 10.45 0.97 13.44
N ARG A 35 10.04 2.09 14.08
CA ARG A 35 10.55 2.46 15.41
C ARG A 35 10.22 1.41 16.46
N ALA A 36 8.97 0.94 16.53
CA ALA A 36 8.56 -0.04 17.52
C ALA A 36 9.22 -1.43 17.32
N VAL A 37 9.52 -1.79 16.07
CA VAL A 37 10.29 -3.00 15.75
C VAL A 37 11.74 -2.83 16.17
N LEU A 38 12.38 -1.70 15.84
CA LEU A 38 13.77 -1.40 16.21
C LEU A 38 13.99 -1.48 17.73
N GLU A 39 13.06 -0.93 18.54
CA GLU A 39 13.13 -1.01 20.00
C GLU A 39 13.18 -2.45 20.53
N ARG A 40 12.64 -3.42 19.78
CA ARG A 40 12.57 -4.84 20.19
C ARG A 40 13.70 -5.70 19.67
N ILE A 41 14.23 -5.39 18.48
CA ILE A 41 15.33 -6.17 17.90
C ILE A 41 16.72 -5.74 18.39
N MET A 42 16.83 -4.52 18.92
CA MET A 42 18.10 -4.03 19.47
C MET A 42 18.33 -4.51 20.92
N PRO A 43 19.58 -4.73 21.35
CA PRO A 43 20.81 -4.63 20.56
C PRO A 43 21.06 -5.85 19.67
N GLY A 44 21.86 -5.63 18.61
CA GLY A 44 22.40 -6.70 17.75
C GLY A 44 21.48 -7.13 16.60
N GLY A 45 20.23 -6.66 16.57
CA GLY A 45 19.32 -6.91 15.48
C GLY A 45 19.64 -6.13 14.21
N LYS A 46 19.05 -6.55 13.09
CA LYS A 46 19.11 -5.85 11.80
C LYS A 46 17.73 -5.38 11.37
N PHE A 47 17.68 -4.28 10.67
CA PHE A 47 16.45 -3.74 10.10
C PHE A 47 16.68 -3.27 8.66
N LEU A 48 15.78 -3.62 7.76
CA LEU A 48 15.71 -3.06 6.42
C LEU A 48 14.34 -2.42 6.23
N GLY A 49 14.33 -1.10 5.99
CA GLY A 49 13.13 -0.36 5.57
C GLY A 49 13.19 -0.01 4.09
N THR A 50 12.12 -0.29 3.35
CA THR A 50 11.99 0.12 1.95
C THR A 50 10.76 0.99 1.74
N ASP A 51 10.86 1.95 0.82
CA ASP A 51 9.73 2.75 0.32
C ASP A 51 10.05 3.23 -1.09
N LEU A 52 9.02 3.54 -1.89
CA LEU A 52 9.16 4.14 -3.21
C LEU A 52 9.43 5.64 -3.14
N ASP A 53 9.07 6.29 -2.03
CA ASP A 53 9.28 7.71 -1.82
C ASP A 53 10.75 8.02 -1.49
N ALA A 54 11.42 8.71 -2.42
CA ALA A 54 12.83 9.07 -2.29
C ALA A 54 13.09 10.06 -1.15
N MET A 55 12.15 10.99 -0.90
CA MET A 55 12.30 12.01 0.15
C MET A 55 12.19 11.37 1.53
N LEU A 56 11.21 10.49 1.70
CA LEU A 56 11.01 9.73 2.93
C LEU A 56 12.24 8.88 3.26
N ILE A 57 12.77 8.15 2.29
CA ILE A 57 13.99 7.35 2.49
C ILE A 57 15.21 8.23 2.81
N ALA A 58 15.34 9.38 2.17
CA ALA A 58 16.42 10.33 2.48
C ALA A 58 16.32 10.84 3.94
N GLU A 59 15.13 11.19 4.39
CA GLU A 59 14.87 11.61 5.77
C GLU A 59 15.19 10.50 6.79
N ARG A 60 14.76 9.25 6.51
CA ARG A 60 15.07 8.10 7.37
C ARG A 60 16.57 7.81 7.44
N ARG A 61 17.27 7.92 6.32
CA ARG A 61 18.75 7.79 6.30
C ARG A 61 19.44 8.88 7.13
N ALA A 62 18.98 10.13 7.02
CA ALA A 62 19.54 11.25 7.76
C ALA A 62 19.34 11.13 9.28
N SER A 63 18.23 10.53 9.71
CA SER A 63 17.91 10.28 11.12
C SER A 63 18.47 8.97 11.68
N ASN A 64 19.12 8.14 10.83
CA ASN A 64 19.61 6.82 11.22
C ASN A 64 20.88 6.94 12.09
N THR A 65 20.81 6.44 13.31
CA THR A 65 21.92 6.44 14.29
C THR A 65 22.74 5.15 14.30
N ASP A 66 22.28 4.08 13.63
CA ASP A 66 22.99 2.80 13.49
C ASP A 66 23.06 2.33 12.02
N PRO A 67 23.90 2.95 11.18
CA PRO A 67 23.99 2.61 9.75
C PRO A 67 24.62 1.25 9.46
N LYS A 68 25.14 0.54 10.47
CA LYS A 68 25.70 -0.81 10.30
C LYS A 68 24.63 -1.89 10.34
N ASN A 69 23.56 -1.65 11.08
CA ASN A 69 22.49 -2.63 11.30
C ASN A 69 21.13 -2.18 10.78
N VAL A 70 20.96 -0.88 10.53
CA VAL A 70 19.69 -0.30 10.07
C VAL A 70 19.88 0.29 8.66
N PHE A 71 19.11 -0.25 7.71
CA PHE A 71 19.21 0.11 6.29
C PHE A 71 17.90 0.73 5.83
N PHE A 72 17.97 1.83 5.10
CA PHE A 72 16.80 2.41 4.41
C PHE A 72 17.12 2.50 2.92
N ILE A 73 16.32 1.81 2.10
CA ILE A 73 16.59 1.66 0.67
C ILE A 73 15.33 2.09 -0.11
N ARG A 74 15.53 3.00 -1.07
CA ARG A 74 14.46 3.30 -2.03
C ARG A 74 14.25 2.08 -2.91
N GLY A 75 13.04 1.52 -2.89
CA GLY A 75 12.70 0.35 -3.67
C GLY A 75 11.28 -0.11 -3.47
N ASN A 76 10.80 -0.93 -4.39
CA ASN A 76 9.50 -1.57 -4.29
C ASN A 76 9.63 -2.83 -3.40
N TYR A 77 8.69 -3.02 -2.48
CA TYR A 77 8.63 -4.26 -1.69
C TYR A 77 8.51 -5.52 -2.57
N ALA A 78 7.97 -5.39 -3.78
CA ALA A 78 7.92 -6.48 -4.75
C ALA A 78 9.30 -6.97 -5.19
N ASP A 79 10.34 -6.17 -5.02
CA ASP A 79 11.73 -6.45 -5.40
C ASP A 79 12.62 -6.82 -4.19
N LEU A 80 12.02 -7.05 -3.01
CA LEU A 80 12.77 -7.40 -1.79
C LEU A 80 13.73 -8.59 -1.97
N PRO A 81 13.40 -9.69 -2.70
CA PRO A 81 14.36 -10.76 -2.95
C PRO A 81 15.64 -10.28 -3.63
N GLU A 82 15.51 -9.35 -4.58
CA GLU A 82 16.65 -8.76 -5.31
C GLU A 82 17.40 -7.75 -4.46
N ILE A 83 16.69 -6.94 -3.68
CA ILE A 83 17.27 -5.97 -2.75
C ILE A 83 18.12 -6.69 -1.71
N LEU A 84 17.60 -7.72 -1.06
CA LEU A 84 18.36 -8.50 -0.07
C LEU A 84 19.64 -9.10 -0.66
N ARG A 85 19.55 -9.67 -1.86
CA ARG A 85 20.71 -10.24 -2.56
C ARG A 85 21.76 -9.19 -2.93
N ARG A 86 21.34 -8.04 -3.45
CA ARG A 86 22.21 -6.94 -3.84
C ARG A 86 22.96 -6.34 -2.65
N GLU A 87 22.27 -6.20 -1.52
CA GLU A 87 22.84 -5.65 -0.29
C GLU A 87 23.59 -6.69 0.55
N GLY A 88 23.66 -7.95 0.11
CA GLY A 88 24.32 -9.03 0.85
C GLY A 88 23.64 -9.36 2.19
N LEU A 89 22.35 -9.08 2.31
CA LEU A 89 21.57 -9.34 3.52
C LEU A 89 21.01 -10.76 3.52
N PRO A 90 20.93 -11.42 4.67
CA PRO A 90 20.32 -12.76 4.80
C PRO A 90 18.80 -12.69 4.59
N LYS A 91 18.13 -13.83 4.60
CA LYS A 91 16.69 -13.90 4.75
C LYS A 91 16.27 -13.39 6.12
N ALA A 92 15.11 -12.74 6.19
CA ALA A 92 14.62 -12.09 7.39
C ALA A 92 13.84 -13.04 8.31
N ASP A 93 13.84 -12.75 9.59
CA ASP A 93 12.97 -13.39 10.59
C ASP A 93 11.56 -12.81 10.58
N GLY A 94 11.39 -11.56 10.12
CA GLY A 94 10.11 -10.88 10.00
C GLY A 94 9.99 -10.02 8.76
N LEU A 95 8.81 -10.02 8.14
CA LEU A 95 8.41 -9.10 7.06
C LEU A 95 7.12 -8.40 7.42
N LEU A 96 7.15 -7.07 7.42
CA LEU A 96 5.97 -6.22 7.50
C LEU A 96 5.65 -5.64 6.12
N LEU A 97 4.38 -5.69 5.75
CA LEU A 97 3.82 -4.88 4.66
C LEU A 97 2.57 -4.18 5.19
N ASP A 98 2.62 -2.85 5.32
CA ASP A 98 1.47 -1.98 5.54
C ASP A 98 1.07 -1.35 4.21
N LEU A 99 0.12 -1.99 3.49
CA LEU A 99 -0.23 -1.62 2.12
C LEU A 99 -1.04 -0.32 2.02
N GLY A 100 -1.17 0.40 3.14
CA GLY A 100 -1.87 1.67 3.20
C GLY A 100 -1.05 2.84 2.65
N PHE A 101 -1.72 3.96 2.60
CA PHE A 101 -1.11 5.26 2.35
C PHE A 101 -0.78 5.98 3.63
N SER A 102 0.33 6.69 3.65
CA SER A 102 0.53 7.69 4.68
C SER A 102 -0.45 8.86 4.53
N SER A 103 -0.72 9.50 5.66
CA SER A 103 -1.51 10.74 5.70
C SER A 103 -0.86 11.83 4.86
N GLU A 104 0.46 11.87 4.86
CA GLU A 104 1.26 12.86 4.17
C GLU A 104 1.26 12.61 2.66
N GLN A 105 1.38 11.36 2.22
CA GLN A 105 1.26 10.98 0.81
C GLN A 105 -0.12 11.32 0.24
N LEU A 106 -1.21 11.14 1.00
CA LEU A 106 -2.56 11.51 0.55
C LEU A 106 -2.81 13.02 0.56
N ALA A 107 -2.28 13.75 1.54
CA ALA A 107 -2.69 15.12 1.79
C ALA A 107 -1.74 16.18 1.21
N SER A 108 -0.47 15.83 0.96
CA SER A 108 0.55 16.83 0.62
C SER A 108 1.64 16.32 -0.33
N SER A 109 1.42 15.20 -1.02
CA SER A 109 2.42 14.66 -1.95
C SER A 109 2.63 15.52 -3.19
N GLY A 110 1.70 16.42 -3.51
CA GLY A 110 1.72 17.14 -4.77
C GLY A 110 1.48 16.26 -6.01
N ARG A 111 0.99 15.02 -5.83
CA ARG A 111 0.88 14.01 -6.89
C ARG A 111 -0.56 13.64 -7.28
N GLY A 112 -1.55 14.32 -6.70
CA GLY A 112 -2.97 14.18 -7.06
C GLY A 112 -3.62 12.88 -6.57
N PHE A 113 -3.16 12.31 -5.48
CA PHE A 113 -3.81 11.15 -4.84
C PHE A 113 -5.11 11.52 -4.14
N SER A 114 -5.25 12.78 -3.72
CA SER A 114 -6.44 13.33 -3.07
C SER A 114 -7.13 14.35 -3.98
N PHE A 115 -8.44 14.43 -3.85
CA PHE A 115 -9.29 15.44 -4.50
C PHE A 115 -10.03 16.31 -3.46
N SER A 116 -9.45 16.44 -2.26
CA SER A 116 -9.89 17.38 -1.24
C SER A 116 -9.73 18.84 -1.73
N GLU A 117 -10.40 19.78 -1.10
CA GLU A 117 -10.28 21.20 -1.45
C GLU A 117 -8.83 21.71 -1.42
N VAL A 118 -7.98 21.13 -0.56
CA VAL A 118 -6.56 21.49 -0.45
C VAL A 118 -5.73 20.90 -1.60
N SER A 119 -6.10 19.72 -2.08
CA SER A 119 -5.31 18.93 -3.05
C SER A 119 -5.91 18.93 -4.47
N LYS A 120 -7.05 19.54 -4.70
CA LYS A 120 -7.75 19.48 -6.00
C LYS A 120 -6.95 20.02 -7.17
N ASP A 121 -6.08 21.00 -6.92
CA ASP A 121 -5.25 21.65 -7.94
C ASP A 121 -3.91 20.93 -8.17
N GLU A 122 -3.63 19.85 -7.42
CA GLU A 122 -2.45 19.02 -7.63
C GLU A 122 -2.49 18.36 -9.02
N PRO A 123 -1.32 18.24 -9.70
CA PRO A 123 -1.23 17.53 -10.97
C PRO A 123 -1.63 16.06 -10.80
N LEU A 124 -2.43 15.54 -11.72
CA LEU A 124 -2.92 14.16 -11.70
C LEU A 124 -1.81 13.19 -12.14
N LEU A 125 -0.81 13.00 -11.26
CA LEU A 125 0.27 12.04 -11.46
C LEU A 125 -0.15 10.64 -10.98
N MET A 126 -0.64 10.54 -9.77
CA MET A 126 -1.10 9.32 -9.09
C MET A 126 -0.08 8.18 -9.08
N THR A 127 1.21 8.50 -9.19
CA THR A 127 2.31 7.52 -9.16
C THR A 127 3.14 7.72 -7.90
N TYR A 128 3.62 6.63 -7.28
CA TYR A 128 4.49 6.69 -6.11
C TYR A 128 5.90 7.17 -6.44
N GLY A 129 6.40 6.85 -7.62
CA GLY A 129 7.70 7.23 -8.14
C GLY A 129 7.59 7.91 -9.51
N ASP A 130 8.73 8.40 -10.01
CA ASP A 130 8.79 9.08 -11.31
C ASP A 130 9.07 8.10 -12.47
N GLU A 131 9.28 6.83 -12.17
CA GLU A 131 9.54 5.78 -13.15
C GLU A 131 8.28 5.33 -13.91
N ARG A 132 7.10 5.65 -13.36
CA ARG A 132 5.81 5.30 -13.97
C ARG A 132 5.20 6.49 -14.69
N GLU A 133 4.49 6.19 -15.76
CA GLU A 133 3.78 7.20 -16.52
C GLU A 133 2.69 7.87 -15.68
N PRO A 134 2.64 9.22 -15.64
CA PRO A 134 1.60 9.97 -14.96
C PRO A 134 0.19 9.60 -15.42
N LEU A 135 -0.75 9.45 -14.49
CA LEU A 135 -2.12 9.07 -14.81
C LEU A 135 -2.78 10.01 -15.81
N ARG A 136 -2.52 11.33 -15.72
CA ARG A 136 -3.02 12.32 -16.71
C ARG A 136 -2.62 11.97 -18.15
N ASP A 137 -1.44 11.40 -18.36
CA ASP A 137 -0.95 11.04 -19.68
C ASP A 137 -1.54 9.70 -20.15
N VAL A 138 -1.68 8.75 -19.25
CA VAL A 138 -2.42 7.51 -19.49
C VAL A 138 -3.87 7.80 -19.91
N LEU A 139 -4.57 8.67 -19.17
CA LEU A 139 -5.96 9.01 -19.46
C LEU A 139 -6.16 9.69 -20.82
N LYS A 140 -5.15 10.36 -21.37
CA LYS A 140 -5.24 10.98 -22.71
C LYS A 140 -5.54 9.96 -23.82
N ARG A 141 -5.03 8.73 -23.70
CA ARG A 141 -5.07 7.73 -24.77
C ARG A 141 -5.79 6.42 -24.42
N MET A 142 -6.01 6.13 -23.14
CA MET A 142 -6.64 4.89 -22.71
C MET A 142 -8.00 4.69 -23.38
N PRO A 143 -8.29 3.53 -23.99
CA PRO A 143 -9.59 3.24 -24.59
C PRO A 143 -10.71 3.22 -23.54
N GLU A 144 -11.92 3.67 -23.94
CA GLU A 144 -13.09 3.75 -23.05
C GLU A 144 -13.39 2.40 -22.37
N LYS A 145 -13.32 1.30 -23.14
CA LYS A 145 -13.58 -0.03 -22.62
C LYS A 145 -12.58 -0.42 -21.52
N GLU A 146 -11.29 -0.23 -21.77
CA GLU A 146 -10.21 -0.53 -20.83
C GLU A 146 -10.36 0.30 -19.54
N LEU A 147 -10.64 1.60 -19.69
CA LEU A 147 -10.91 2.49 -18.55
C LEU A 147 -12.11 2.03 -17.72
N ALA A 148 -13.19 1.59 -18.38
CA ALA A 148 -14.36 1.06 -17.70
C ALA A 148 -14.07 -0.24 -16.94
N ASP A 149 -13.30 -1.13 -17.56
CA ASP A 149 -12.91 -2.40 -16.95
C ASP A 149 -12.03 -2.16 -15.71
N ILE A 150 -11.03 -1.26 -15.79
CA ILE A 150 -10.19 -0.85 -14.65
C ILE A 150 -11.03 -0.28 -13.50
N ILE A 151 -11.93 0.66 -13.79
CA ILE A 151 -12.79 1.30 -12.78
C ILE A 151 -13.70 0.25 -12.12
N PHE A 152 -14.18 -0.73 -12.87
CA PHE A 152 -15.01 -1.80 -12.35
C PHE A 152 -14.21 -2.80 -11.51
N GLU A 153 -13.13 -3.33 -12.07
CA GLU A 153 -12.36 -4.42 -11.44
C GLU A 153 -11.63 -3.96 -10.17
N PHE A 154 -11.01 -2.77 -10.21
CA PHE A 154 -10.21 -2.27 -9.09
C PHE A 154 -10.98 -1.36 -8.12
N GLY A 155 -12.03 -0.69 -8.60
CA GLY A 155 -12.86 0.18 -7.77
C GLY A 155 -14.16 -0.47 -7.29
N GLY A 156 -14.60 -1.57 -7.90
CA GLY A 156 -15.93 -2.13 -7.67
C GLY A 156 -17.06 -1.18 -8.08
N GLU A 157 -16.76 -0.20 -8.95
CA GLU A 157 -17.73 0.82 -9.34
C GLU A 157 -18.70 0.30 -10.41
N ARG A 158 -19.96 0.15 -10.05
CA ARG A 158 -20.99 -0.43 -10.95
C ARG A 158 -21.32 0.45 -12.15
N ARG A 159 -21.08 1.76 -12.05
CA ARG A 159 -21.31 2.72 -13.13
C ARG A 159 -20.04 3.04 -13.92
N SER A 160 -19.07 2.15 -13.89
CA SER A 160 -17.76 2.32 -14.50
C SER A 160 -17.83 2.71 -15.98
N ARG A 161 -18.75 2.12 -16.76
CA ARG A 161 -18.96 2.46 -18.18
C ARG A 161 -19.44 3.89 -18.38
N GLN A 162 -20.34 4.36 -17.50
CA GLN A 162 -20.85 5.73 -17.55
C GLN A 162 -19.74 6.74 -17.22
N ILE A 163 -18.92 6.43 -16.22
CA ILE A 163 -17.76 7.24 -15.82
C ILE A 163 -16.72 7.25 -16.93
N ALA A 164 -16.34 6.09 -17.47
CA ALA A 164 -15.34 5.99 -18.55
C ALA A 164 -15.77 6.79 -19.79
N LYS A 165 -17.04 6.68 -20.21
CA LYS A 165 -17.60 7.47 -21.28
C LYS A 165 -17.48 8.96 -21.01
N ALA A 166 -17.85 9.42 -19.81
CA ALA A 166 -17.76 10.83 -19.42
C ALA A 166 -16.30 11.35 -19.47
N ILE A 167 -15.34 10.56 -18.98
CA ILE A 167 -13.92 10.90 -19.03
C ILE A 167 -13.44 11.01 -20.48
N VAL A 168 -13.80 10.04 -21.35
CA VAL A 168 -13.42 10.06 -22.77
C VAL A 168 -14.05 11.21 -23.55
N GLU A 169 -15.32 11.55 -23.28
CA GLU A 169 -15.98 12.69 -23.87
C GLU A 169 -15.39 14.02 -23.39
N HIS A 170 -15.08 14.12 -22.09
CA HIS A 170 -14.50 15.33 -21.52
C HIS A 170 -13.11 15.61 -22.09
N ARG A 171 -12.21 14.62 -22.15
CA ARG A 171 -10.84 14.80 -22.63
C ARG A 171 -10.73 15.23 -24.09
N ARG A 172 -11.80 15.03 -24.89
CA ARG A 172 -11.88 15.54 -26.28
C ARG A 172 -12.07 17.06 -26.34
N ARG A 173 -12.58 17.66 -25.27
CA ARG A 173 -12.90 19.10 -25.18
C ARG A 173 -11.90 19.85 -24.32
N LYS A 174 -11.54 19.26 -23.18
CA LYS A 174 -10.63 19.84 -22.19
C LYS A 174 -9.77 18.72 -21.58
N ALA A 175 -8.46 18.94 -21.49
CA ALA A 175 -7.56 18.00 -20.84
C ALA A 175 -7.90 17.84 -19.34
N ILE A 176 -7.78 16.62 -18.81
CA ILE A 176 -7.87 16.31 -17.37
C ILE A 176 -6.44 16.32 -16.85
N VAL A 177 -6.07 17.38 -16.13
CA VAL A 177 -4.68 17.61 -15.71
C VAL A 177 -4.50 17.61 -14.20
N THR A 178 -5.57 17.88 -13.43
CA THR A 178 -5.55 17.92 -11.98
C THR A 178 -6.46 16.86 -11.36
N ALA A 179 -6.27 16.61 -10.07
CA ALA A 179 -7.14 15.73 -9.30
C ALA A 179 -8.60 16.25 -9.29
N GLY A 180 -8.78 17.57 -9.16
CA GLY A 180 -10.08 18.21 -9.22
C GLY A 180 -10.77 18.04 -10.56
N ASP A 181 -10.06 18.22 -11.70
CA ASP A 181 -10.66 17.98 -13.03
C ASP A 181 -11.26 16.58 -13.13
N LEU A 182 -10.52 15.55 -12.69
CA LEU A 182 -11.00 14.17 -12.71
C LEU A 182 -12.19 13.97 -11.77
N ALA A 183 -12.11 14.48 -10.54
CA ALA A 183 -13.18 14.32 -9.54
C ALA A 183 -14.48 14.97 -10.04
N ASP A 184 -14.41 16.14 -10.65
CA ASP A 184 -15.57 16.85 -11.16
C ASP A 184 -16.22 16.10 -12.34
N VAL A 185 -15.43 15.56 -13.26
CA VAL A 185 -15.94 14.71 -14.35
C VAL A 185 -16.67 13.49 -13.81
N VAL A 186 -16.08 12.80 -12.81
CA VAL A 186 -16.69 11.61 -12.19
C VAL A 186 -17.97 11.98 -11.44
N ARG A 187 -17.96 13.06 -10.66
CA ARG A 187 -19.14 13.54 -9.92
C ARG A 187 -20.28 13.94 -10.84
N ALA A 188 -19.95 14.58 -11.97
CA ALA A 188 -20.95 14.97 -12.98
C ALA A 188 -21.56 13.77 -13.72
N ALA A 189 -20.78 12.70 -13.90
CA ALA A 189 -21.25 11.46 -14.52
C ALA A 189 -22.23 10.65 -13.64
N LEU A 190 -22.30 10.93 -12.34
CA LEU A 190 -23.07 10.14 -11.39
C LEU A 190 -24.26 10.91 -10.82
N PRO A 191 -25.41 10.25 -10.51
CA PRO A 191 -26.56 10.93 -9.92
C PRO A 191 -26.22 11.59 -8.57
N LYS A 192 -26.89 12.71 -8.26
CA LYS A 192 -26.85 13.29 -6.92
C LYS A 192 -27.42 12.26 -5.93
N GLY A 193 -26.72 12.05 -4.80
CA GLY A 193 -27.13 11.04 -3.81
C GLY A 193 -26.65 9.61 -4.10
N TYR A 194 -25.90 9.39 -5.18
CA TYR A 194 -25.17 8.14 -5.36
C TYR A 194 -24.30 7.85 -4.12
N GLU A 195 -24.21 6.59 -3.67
CA GLU A 195 -23.59 6.15 -2.40
C GLU A 195 -24.28 6.68 -1.12
N HIS A 196 -25.46 7.26 -1.22
CA HIS A 196 -26.23 7.81 -0.08
C HIS A 196 -25.41 8.78 0.79
N GLY A 197 -24.42 9.49 0.21
CA GLY A 197 -23.58 10.47 0.89
C GLY A 197 -22.55 9.90 1.88
N ARG A 198 -22.36 8.58 1.92
CA ARG A 198 -21.40 7.94 2.84
C ARG A 198 -19.95 8.14 2.44
N ILE A 199 -19.68 8.15 1.13
CA ILE A 199 -18.37 8.40 0.53
C ILE A 199 -18.54 9.32 -0.68
N ASP A 200 -17.49 10.06 -1.03
CA ASP A 200 -17.52 10.86 -2.26
C ASP A 200 -17.63 9.94 -3.48
N ARG A 201 -18.41 10.38 -4.47
CA ARG A 201 -18.68 9.64 -5.71
C ARG A 201 -17.42 9.34 -6.53
N ALA A 202 -16.36 10.14 -6.37
CA ALA A 202 -15.09 9.92 -7.05
C ALA A 202 -14.19 8.88 -6.36
N THR A 203 -14.42 8.55 -5.09
CA THR A 203 -13.52 7.74 -4.28
C THR A 203 -13.15 6.40 -4.93
N ARG A 204 -14.15 5.66 -5.44
CA ARG A 204 -13.90 4.35 -6.07
C ARG A 204 -13.13 4.45 -7.37
N THR A 205 -13.39 5.49 -8.14
CA THR A 205 -12.65 5.75 -9.39
C THR A 205 -11.20 6.10 -9.10
N PHE A 206 -10.95 6.96 -8.10
CA PHE A 206 -9.60 7.31 -7.66
C PHE A 206 -8.84 6.07 -7.16
N GLN A 207 -9.47 5.25 -6.31
CA GLN A 207 -8.87 3.98 -5.87
C GLN A 207 -8.51 3.08 -7.05
N ALA A 208 -9.42 2.90 -8.02
CA ALA A 208 -9.18 2.04 -9.17
C ALA A 208 -7.99 2.51 -10.02
N LEU A 209 -7.96 3.80 -10.31
CA LEU A 209 -6.91 4.41 -11.14
C LEU A 209 -5.55 4.43 -10.43
N ARG A 210 -5.53 4.59 -9.11
CA ARG A 210 -4.33 4.48 -8.28
C ARG A 210 -3.76 3.06 -8.32
N ILE A 211 -4.60 2.05 -8.08
CA ILE A 211 -4.21 0.64 -8.15
C ILE A 211 -3.61 0.33 -9.53
N TYR A 212 -4.24 0.82 -10.59
CA TYR A 212 -3.74 0.63 -11.95
C TYR A 212 -2.40 1.35 -12.19
N ALA A 213 -2.31 2.66 -11.86
CA ALA A 213 -1.13 3.47 -12.13
C ALA A 213 0.13 2.94 -11.43
N ASN A 214 -0.05 2.32 -10.25
CA ASN A 214 1.06 1.79 -9.45
C ASN A 214 1.23 0.28 -9.55
N ASP A 215 0.35 -0.43 -10.27
CA ASP A 215 0.34 -1.90 -10.34
C ASP A 215 0.36 -2.55 -8.93
N GLU A 216 -0.48 -2.01 -8.03
CA GLU A 216 -0.46 -2.38 -6.62
C GLU A 216 -0.71 -3.87 -6.41
N LEU A 217 -1.69 -4.43 -7.13
CA LEU A 217 -2.05 -5.85 -7.01
C LEU A 217 -1.00 -6.77 -7.64
N GLY A 218 -0.36 -6.36 -8.74
CA GLY A 218 0.73 -7.10 -9.36
C GLY A 218 1.96 -7.16 -8.46
N ASN A 219 2.32 -6.03 -7.85
CA ASN A 219 3.41 -5.94 -6.86
C ASN A 219 3.14 -6.84 -5.65
N LEU A 220 1.91 -6.81 -5.11
CA LEU A 220 1.50 -7.66 -4.00
C LEU A 220 1.60 -9.15 -4.37
N GLN A 221 1.13 -9.53 -5.56
CA GLN A 221 1.23 -10.92 -6.01
C GLN A 221 2.69 -11.36 -6.18
N LYS A 222 3.56 -10.47 -6.71
CA LYS A 222 4.99 -10.75 -6.91
C LYS A 222 5.67 -11.05 -5.58
N ILE A 223 5.50 -10.21 -4.55
CA ILE A 223 6.13 -10.44 -3.25
C ILE A 223 5.57 -11.69 -2.55
N LEU A 224 4.26 -11.95 -2.63
CA LEU A 224 3.67 -13.14 -2.05
C LEU A 224 4.21 -14.44 -2.69
N ASN A 225 4.49 -14.43 -3.97
CA ASN A 225 5.12 -15.55 -4.67
C ASN A 225 6.60 -15.73 -4.25
N GLY A 226 7.28 -14.64 -3.90
CA GLY A 226 8.69 -14.60 -3.49
C GLY A 226 8.93 -14.64 -1.98
N LEU A 227 7.92 -14.90 -1.13
CA LEU A 227 8.09 -14.87 0.33
C LEU A 227 9.18 -15.81 0.83
N SER A 228 9.35 -16.98 0.23
CA SER A 228 10.41 -17.93 0.57
C SER A 228 11.82 -17.43 0.25
N ASP A 229 11.95 -16.41 -0.59
CA ASP A 229 13.24 -15.78 -0.91
C ASP A 229 13.57 -14.61 0.02
N VAL A 230 12.56 -14.11 0.72
CA VAL A 230 12.68 -13.01 1.69
C VAL A 230 12.77 -13.53 3.12
N LEU A 231 11.95 -14.51 3.49
CA LEU A 231 11.84 -15.03 4.86
C LEU A 231 12.67 -16.31 5.06
N ALA A 232 13.34 -16.36 6.19
CA ALA A 232 14.00 -17.56 6.67
C ALA A 232 12.97 -18.63 7.11
N PRO A 233 13.36 -19.90 7.24
CA PRO A 233 12.57 -20.89 7.95
C PRO A 233 12.20 -20.41 9.36
N GLY A 234 10.93 -20.50 9.74
CA GLY A 234 10.40 -19.91 10.98
C GLY A 234 10.10 -18.39 10.87
N GLY A 235 10.52 -17.73 9.79
CA GLY A 235 10.25 -16.32 9.58
C GLY A 235 8.76 -16.03 9.41
N ARG A 236 8.34 -14.85 9.84
CA ARG A 236 6.93 -14.44 9.94
C ARG A 236 6.62 -13.28 9.01
N ALA A 237 5.48 -13.32 8.34
CA ALA A 237 4.97 -12.17 7.60
C ALA A 237 3.73 -11.61 8.28
N ALA A 238 3.69 -10.29 8.46
CA ALA A 238 2.53 -9.51 8.88
C ALA A 238 2.13 -8.60 7.72
N ILE A 239 0.92 -8.75 7.19
CA ILE A 239 0.44 -7.93 6.05
C ILE A 239 -0.86 -7.25 6.43
N ILE A 240 -0.86 -5.92 6.41
CA ILE A 240 -2.04 -5.06 6.58
C ILE A 240 -2.56 -4.69 5.20
N THR A 241 -3.85 -4.88 4.99
CA THR A 241 -4.56 -4.53 3.76
C THR A 241 -5.71 -3.58 4.07
N PHE A 242 -6.06 -2.67 3.15
CA PHE A 242 -7.08 -1.64 3.37
C PHE A 242 -8.30 -1.78 2.46
N HIS A 243 -8.26 -2.65 1.47
CA HIS A 243 -9.41 -2.97 0.64
C HIS A 243 -9.53 -4.47 0.33
N SER A 244 -10.72 -4.84 -0.16
CA SER A 244 -11.08 -6.25 -0.35
C SER A 244 -10.26 -7.00 -1.38
N LEU A 245 -9.70 -6.31 -2.39
CA LEU A 245 -8.88 -6.95 -3.42
C LEU A 245 -7.53 -7.39 -2.86
N GLU A 246 -6.86 -6.52 -2.10
CA GLU A 246 -5.62 -6.87 -1.38
C GLU A 246 -5.86 -8.03 -0.42
N ASP A 247 -6.87 -7.90 0.47
CA ASP A 247 -7.21 -8.92 1.45
C ASP A 247 -7.48 -10.29 0.81
N ARG A 248 -8.15 -10.29 -0.34
CA ARG A 248 -8.41 -11.51 -1.12
C ARG A 248 -7.13 -12.15 -1.63
N ILE A 249 -6.20 -11.37 -2.19
CA ILE A 249 -4.92 -11.85 -2.72
C ILE A 249 -4.10 -12.45 -1.59
N VAL A 250 -3.90 -11.74 -0.48
CA VAL A 250 -3.16 -12.23 0.70
C VAL A 250 -3.80 -13.49 1.26
N LYS A 251 -5.13 -13.49 1.46
CA LYS A 251 -5.87 -14.65 1.95
C LYS A 251 -5.67 -15.88 1.08
N LEU A 252 -5.74 -15.74 -0.24
CA LEU A 252 -5.59 -16.86 -1.17
C LEU A 252 -4.15 -17.39 -1.17
N ALA A 253 -3.15 -16.51 -1.25
CA ALA A 253 -1.75 -16.88 -1.21
C ALA A 253 -1.38 -17.61 0.09
N PHE A 254 -1.76 -17.08 1.25
CA PHE A 254 -1.49 -17.72 2.55
C PHE A 254 -2.19 -19.07 2.68
N ARG A 255 -3.43 -19.19 2.18
CA ARG A 255 -4.15 -20.46 2.15
C ARG A 255 -3.42 -21.50 1.29
N ASP A 256 -2.92 -21.11 0.13
CA ASP A 256 -2.26 -22.03 -0.80
C ASP A 256 -0.87 -22.43 -0.27
N MET A 257 -0.15 -21.54 0.41
CA MET A 257 1.09 -21.87 1.15
C MET A 257 0.82 -22.84 2.30
N ALA A 258 -0.24 -22.61 3.08
CA ALA A 258 -0.60 -23.50 4.18
C ALA A 258 -1.02 -24.88 3.69
N LYS A 259 -1.80 -24.96 2.59
CA LYS A 259 -2.21 -26.24 1.99
C LYS A 259 -1.04 -27.04 1.43
N SER A 260 -0.03 -26.35 0.86
CA SER A 260 1.19 -26.99 0.36
C SER A 260 2.22 -27.31 1.42
N GLY A 261 1.93 -27.04 2.70
CA GLY A 261 2.84 -27.29 3.81
C GLY A 261 4.02 -26.32 3.91
N ARG A 262 4.08 -25.28 3.05
CA ARG A 262 5.17 -24.28 3.04
C ARG A 262 5.07 -23.27 4.18
N ALA A 263 3.90 -23.12 4.78
CA ALA A 263 3.69 -22.17 5.87
C ALA A 263 2.53 -22.59 6.78
N GLU A 264 2.41 -21.93 7.93
CA GLU A 264 1.27 -22.07 8.86
C GLU A 264 0.64 -20.70 9.12
N PHE A 265 -0.68 -20.68 9.30
CA PHE A 265 -1.38 -19.47 9.73
C PHE A 265 -1.03 -19.13 11.18
N ILE A 266 -0.62 -17.89 11.43
CA ILE A 266 -0.61 -17.34 12.79
C ILE A 266 -2.04 -17.01 13.19
N ASN A 267 -2.82 -16.41 12.27
CA ASN A 267 -4.24 -16.15 12.46
C ASN A 267 -5.06 -16.56 11.22
N LYS A 268 -6.08 -17.42 11.41
CA LYS A 268 -6.95 -17.88 10.31
C LYS A 268 -7.92 -16.79 9.82
N LYS A 269 -8.42 -15.97 10.75
CA LYS A 269 -9.28 -14.81 10.46
C LYS A 269 -8.43 -13.55 10.48
N PRO A 270 -8.72 -12.54 9.66
CA PRO A 270 -7.98 -11.28 9.77
C PRO A 270 -8.23 -10.63 11.13
N ILE A 271 -7.21 -10.03 11.69
CA ILE A 271 -7.35 -9.12 12.82
C ILE A 271 -7.80 -7.78 12.26
N VAL A 272 -8.71 -7.12 12.94
CA VAL A 272 -9.28 -5.82 12.56
C VAL A 272 -9.17 -4.86 13.73
N ALA A 273 -9.10 -3.57 13.43
CA ALA A 273 -8.99 -2.53 14.43
C ALA A 273 -10.17 -2.51 15.41
N THR A 274 -9.88 -2.19 16.65
CA THR A 274 -10.88 -2.01 17.70
C THR A 274 -11.70 -0.73 17.44
N ARG A 275 -12.86 -0.61 18.11
CA ARG A 275 -13.66 0.62 18.02
C ARG A 275 -12.92 1.83 18.58
N GLU A 276 -12.06 1.64 19.55
CA GLU A 276 -11.22 2.67 20.15
C GLU A 276 -10.18 3.15 19.15
N GLU A 277 -9.43 2.23 18.54
CA GLU A 277 -8.47 2.55 17.50
C GLU A 277 -9.12 3.27 16.31
N ILE A 278 -10.29 2.82 15.85
CA ILE A 278 -11.02 3.46 14.74
C ILE A 278 -11.43 4.90 15.09
N ARG A 279 -11.76 5.19 16.36
CA ARG A 279 -12.08 6.54 16.82
C ARG A 279 -10.85 7.44 16.80
N ASP A 280 -9.71 6.91 17.26
CA ASP A 280 -8.48 7.67 17.43
C ASP A 280 -7.66 7.72 16.10
N ASN A 281 -7.77 6.67 15.28
CA ASN A 281 -7.20 6.57 13.95
C ASN A 281 -8.24 6.07 12.93
N PRO A 282 -9.07 6.95 12.33
CA PRO A 282 -10.15 6.55 11.41
C PRO A 282 -9.72 5.72 10.20
N ARG A 283 -8.43 5.73 9.84
CA ARG A 283 -7.86 4.94 8.73
C ARG A 283 -7.83 3.46 9.03
N SER A 284 -7.70 3.08 10.29
CA SER A 284 -7.72 1.68 10.72
C SER A 284 -9.05 0.99 10.45
N ARG A 285 -10.13 1.73 10.15
CA ARG A 285 -11.48 1.19 9.93
C ARG A 285 -11.55 0.06 8.92
N SER A 286 -10.80 0.15 7.83
CA SER A 286 -10.80 -0.85 6.75
C SER A 286 -9.63 -1.83 6.85
N ALA A 287 -8.71 -1.61 7.80
CA ALA A 287 -7.51 -2.42 7.98
C ALA A 287 -7.84 -3.88 8.32
N LYS A 288 -7.11 -4.79 7.70
CA LYS A 288 -7.14 -6.22 7.98
C LYS A 288 -5.73 -6.76 8.01
N LEU A 289 -5.31 -7.22 9.18
CA LEU A 289 -4.00 -7.81 9.38
C LEU A 289 -4.05 -9.33 9.28
N ARG A 290 -3.17 -9.89 8.46
CA ARG A 290 -2.96 -11.34 8.33
C ARG A 290 -1.52 -11.71 8.62
N GLY A 291 -1.34 -12.81 9.37
CA GLY A 291 -0.04 -13.35 9.72
C GLY A 291 0.14 -14.79 9.25
N ILE A 292 1.36 -15.09 8.79
CA ILE A 292 1.79 -16.44 8.42
C ILE A 292 3.22 -16.67 8.91
N ILE A 293 3.55 -17.92 9.26
CA ILE A 293 4.91 -18.37 9.60
C ILE A 293 5.39 -19.35 8.55
N MET A 294 6.58 -19.11 8.01
CA MET A 294 7.19 -19.99 7.01
C MET A 294 7.68 -21.30 7.65
N LYS A 295 7.42 -22.40 6.99
CA LYS A 295 8.04 -23.69 7.31
C LYS A 295 9.31 -23.91 6.50
N LEU A 296 10.06 -24.90 6.87
CA LEU A 296 11.29 -25.34 6.16
C LEU A 296 10.99 -25.76 4.72
#